data_6a0af6bfa098ff6a329846747a789d80
#
_entry.id   6a0af6bfa098ff6a329846747a789d80
#
_cell.length_a   1.000
_cell.length_b   1.000
_cell.length_c   1.000
_cell.angle_alpha   90.00
_cell.angle_beta   90.00
_cell.angle_gamma   90.00
#
_symmetry.space_group_name_H-M   'P 1'
#
loop_
_entity.id
_entity.type
_entity.pdbx_description
1 polymer ?
#
loop_
_entity_poly.entity_id
_entity_poly.type
_entity_poly.pdbx_seq_one_letter_code
_entity_poly.pdbx_strand_id
1 'polypeptide(L)'
;MINERVLQTAKVFLRLSLSAAFLSAIGDRFGLWGRYGGKNVSWGDWAHFLQFVAYLNPFMPKALIPTIGVVETVLEFTLTLALLGGFYQRIVAWASAALLTSFALTMSIALGMLAPMGYGVFTAAAAALLLGAVTRPHVVPAPAAAGPAADSARA
;
A
#
# COMPACT_ATOMS: atom_id res chain seq x y z
N MET A 1 -15.22 18.96 17.31
CA MET A 1 -13.84 18.98 16.76
C MET A 1 -13.14 17.69 17.18
N ILE A 2 -12.53 16.95 16.25
CA ILE A 2 -11.78 15.73 16.57
C ILE A 2 -10.51 16.13 17.30
N ASN A 3 -10.21 15.46 18.41
CA ASN A 3 -8.98 15.68 19.17
C ASN A 3 -7.76 15.30 18.30
N GLU A 4 -6.79 16.22 18.16
CA GLU A 4 -5.58 16.00 17.36
C GLU A 4 -4.80 14.75 17.79
N ARG A 5 -4.76 14.44 19.09
CA ARG A 5 -4.11 13.22 19.60
C ARG A 5 -4.81 11.96 19.10
N VAL A 6 -6.13 11.93 19.12
CA VAL A 6 -6.93 10.80 18.60
C VAL A 6 -6.68 10.62 17.11
N LEU A 7 -6.66 11.73 16.35
CA LEU A 7 -6.37 11.68 14.92
C LEU A 7 -4.97 11.13 14.61
N GLN A 8 -3.95 11.56 15.35
CA GLN A 8 -2.58 11.05 15.17
C GLN A 8 -2.48 9.57 15.53
N THR A 9 -3.09 9.15 16.64
CA THR A 9 -3.13 7.72 17.01
C THR A 9 -3.80 6.88 15.92
N ALA A 10 -4.94 7.34 15.38
CA ALA A 10 -5.63 6.65 14.30
C ALA A 10 -4.77 6.53 13.02
N LYS A 11 -4.03 7.58 12.65
CA LYS A 11 -3.11 7.54 11.51
C LYS A 11 -1.99 6.52 11.72
N VAL A 12 -1.38 6.49 12.90
CA VAL A 12 -0.33 5.52 13.22
C VAL A 12 -0.89 4.11 13.15
N PHE A 13 -2.06 3.87 13.74
CA PHE A 13 -2.71 2.57 13.71
C PHE A 13 -3.03 2.11 12.28
N LEU A 14 -3.58 2.99 11.45
CA LEU A 14 -3.87 2.69 10.03
C LEU A 14 -2.59 2.32 9.27
N ARG A 15 -1.51 3.06 9.47
CA ARG A 15 -0.21 2.78 8.84
C ARG A 15 0.33 1.41 9.24
N LEU A 16 0.33 1.11 10.54
CA LEU A 16 0.80 -0.18 11.05
C LEU A 16 -0.06 -1.33 10.53
N SER A 17 -1.38 -1.17 10.53
CA SER A 17 -2.31 -2.19 10.04
C SER A 17 -2.14 -2.48 8.55
N LEU A 18 -2.01 -1.43 7.71
CA LEU A 18 -1.76 -1.58 6.28
C LEU A 18 -0.40 -2.23 6.01
N SER A 19 0.64 -1.81 6.75
CA SER A 19 1.97 -2.40 6.65
C SER A 19 1.97 -3.87 7.04
N ALA A 20 1.27 -4.23 8.12
CA ALA A 20 1.14 -5.61 8.57
C ALA A 20 0.41 -6.47 7.52
N ALA A 21 -0.63 -5.93 6.88
CA ALA A 21 -1.36 -6.64 5.82
C ALA A 21 -0.46 -6.93 4.61
N PHE A 22 0.28 -5.94 4.12
CA PHE A 22 1.24 -6.14 3.02
C PHE A 22 2.36 -7.12 3.41
N LEU A 23 2.98 -6.95 4.58
CA LEU A 23 4.04 -7.87 5.04
C LEU A 23 3.52 -9.29 5.21
N SER A 24 2.29 -9.45 5.69
CA SER A 24 1.67 -10.76 5.81
C SER A 24 1.51 -11.44 4.44
N ALA A 25 1.04 -10.70 3.44
CA ALA A 25 0.90 -11.21 2.08
C ALA A 25 2.25 -11.56 1.45
N ILE A 26 3.27 -10.69 1.62
CA ILE A 26 4.63 -10.96 1.17
C ILE A 26 5.20 -12.19 1.88
N GLY A 27 5.04 -12.29 3.21
CA GLY A 27 5.51 -13.42 4.00
C GLY A 27 4.92 -14.74 3.56
N ASP A 28 3.63 -14.76 3.19
CA ASP A 28 2.96 -15.95 2.68
C ASP A 28 3.55 -16.43 1.34
N ARG A 29 3.89 -15.50 0.43
CA ARG A 29 4.55 -15.81 -0.86
C ARG A 29 5.92 -16.50 -0.70
N PHE A 30 6.57 -16.28 0.43
CA PHE A 30 7.87 -16.87 0.74
C PHE A 30 7.79 -17.99 1.79
N GLY A 31 6.59 -18.46 2.12
CA GLY A 31 6.39 -19.61 3.00
C GLY A 31 6.63 -19.34 4.48
N LEU A 32 6.64 -18.06 4.93
CA LEU A 32 6.86 -17.73 6.34
C LEU A 32 5.73 -18.21 7.25
N TRP A 33 4.53 -18.38 6.73
CA TRP A 33 3.35 -18.87 7.49
C TRP A 33 3.15 -20.38 7.38
N GLY A 34 3.92 -21.05 6.53
CA GLY A 34 3.85 -22.48 6.31
C GLY A 34 3.74 -22.86 4.84
N ARG A 35 3.53 -24.15 4.59
CA ARG A 35 3.41 -24.70 3.22
C ARG A 35 2.00 -24.53 2.68
N TYR A 36 1.87 -24.49 1.36
CA TYR A 36 0.58 -24.50 0.67
C TYR A 36 -0.33 -25.62 1.17
N GLY A 37 -1.60 -25.29 1.38
CA GLY A 37 -2.58 -26.19 2.00
C GLY A 37 -2.57 -26.21 3.53
N GLY A 38 -1.65 -25.48 4.16
CA GLY A 38 -1.63 -25.27 5.61
C GLY A 38 -2.78 -24.37 6.08
N LYS A 39 -3.11 -24.43 7.38
CA LYS A 39 -4.14 -23.59 7.96
C LYS A 39 -3.74 -22.11 7.88
N ASN A 40 -4.60 -21.27 7.32
CA ASN A 40 -4.38 -19.83 7.11
C ASN A 40 -3.20 -19.48 6.16
N VAL A 41 -2.77 -20.40 5.31
CA VAL A 41 -1.79 -20.21 4.27
C VAL A 41 -2.51 -20.08 2.94
N SER A 42 -2.33 -18.97 2.22
CA SER A 42 -2.94 -18.74 0.91
C SER A 42 -2.10 -19.33 -0.21
N TRP A 43 -0.81 -19.10 -0.18
CA TRP A 43 0.12 -19.53 -1.23
C TRP A 43 1.23 -20.45 -0.71
N GLY A 44 1.88 -20.10 0.40
CA GLY A 44 2.93 -20.89 1.04
C GLY A 44 4.25 -20.97 0.27
N ASP A 45 4.27 -20.55 -0.99
CA ASP A 45 5.45 -20.40 -1.83
C ASP A 45 5.19 -19.51 -3.05
N TRP A 46 6.29 -19.13 -3.73
CA TRP A 46 6.27 -18.27 -4.90
C TRP A 46 5.54 -18.88 -6.10
N ALA A 47 5.65 -20.20 -6.29
CA ALA A 47 5.04 -20.88 -7.44
C ALA A 47 3.51 -20.85 -7.36
N HIS A 48 2.94 -21.13 -6.19
CA HIS A 48 1.50 -21.04 -5.97
C HIS A 48 0.98 -19.59 -6.03
N PHE A 49 1.79 -18.63 -5.56
CA PHE A 49 1.46 -17.22 -5.74
C PHE A 49 1.37 -16.85 -7.23
N LEU A 50 2.35 -17.25 -8.06
CA LEU A 50 2.31 -17.01 -9.51
C LEU A 50 1.12 -17.71 -10.20
N GLN A 51 0.72 -18.89 -9.75
CA GLN A 51 -0.50 -19.55 -10.23
C GLN A 51 -1.74 -18.72 -9.91
N PHE A 52 -1.80 -18.14 -8.73
CA PHE A 52 -2.88 -17.25 -8.32
C PHE A 52 -2.89 -15.96 -9.15
N VAL A 53 -1.73 -15.34 -9.38
CA VAL A 53 -1.61 -14.16 -10.27
C VAL A 53 -2.10 -14.50 -11.68
N ALA A 54 -1.73 -15.66 -12.22
CA ALA A 54 -2.20 -16.13 -13.53
C ALA A 54 -3.73 -16.33 -13.55
N TYR A 55 -4.28 -16.87 -12.49
CA TYR A 55 -5.72 -17.08 -12.36
C TYR A 55 -6.50 -15.75 -12.34
N LEU A 56 -5.97 -14.76 -11.63
CA LEU A 56 -6.57 -13.42 -11.57
C LEU A 56 -6.45 -12.64 -12.89
N ASN A 57 -5.48 -12.99 -13.74
CA ASN A 57 -5.18 -12.27 -14.98
C ASN A 57 -5.25 -13.20 -16.21
N PRO A 58 -6.43 -13.79 -16.51
CA PRO A 58 -6.56 -14.81 -17.56
C PRO A 58 -6.26 -14.30 -18.97
N PHE A 59 -6.32 -12.98 -19.20
CA PHE A 59 -6.04 -12.36 -20.49
C PHE A 59 -4.57 -11.99 -20.67
N MET A 60 -3.74 -12.13 -19.65
CA MET A 60 -2.32 -11.81 -19.73
C MET A 60 -1.52 -12.96 -20.34
N PRO A 61 -0.55 -12.67 -21.23
CA PRO A 61 0.40 -13.69 -21.71
C PRO A 61 1.12 -14.33 -20.53
N LYS A 62 1.20 -15.66 -20.52
CA LYS A 62 1.85 -16.43 -19.43
C LYS A 62 3.29 -15.99 -19.13
N ALA A 63 4.01 -15.52 -20.15
CA ALA A 63 5.37 -15.01 -20.01
C ALA A 63 5.46 -13.74 -19.12
N LEU A 64 4.37 -12.97 -18.99
CA LEU A 64 4.33 -11.75 -18.17
C LEU A 64 3.96 -12.01 -16.70
N ILE A 65 3.40 -13.17 -16.37
CA ILE A 65 2.94 -13.48 -15.02
C ILE A 65 4.05 -13.36 -13.98
N PRO A 66 5.27 -13.91 -14.20
CA PRO A 66 6.36 -13.72 -13.23
C PRO A 66 6.71 -12.23 -13.01
N THR A 67 6.72 -11.45 -14.08
CA THR A 67 7.00 -10.00 -14.00
C THR A 67 5.93 -9.27 -13.20
N ILE A 68 4.64 -9.59 -13.42
CA ILE A 68 3.52 -9.02 -12.67
C ILE A 68 3.69 -9.34 -11.17
N GLY A 69 3.94 -10.62 -10.83
CA GLY A 69 4.13 -11.04 -9.44
C GLY A 69 5.30 -10.34 -8.75
N VAL A 70 6.42 -10.13 -9.45
CA VAL A 70 7.56 -9.37 -8.93
C VAL A 70 7.19 -7.91 -8.72
N VAL A 71 6.56 -7.26 -9.70
CA VAL A 71 6.16 -5.84 -9.62
C VAL A 71 5.19 -5.63 -8.46
N GLU A 72 4.16 -6.46 -8.32
CA GLU A 72 3.23 -6.40 -7.19
C GLU A 72 3.96 -6.50 -5.85
N THR A 73 4.85 -7.49 -5.71
CA THR A 73 5.59 -7.71 -4.46
C THR A 73 6.53 -6.55 -4.11
N VAL A 74 7.22 -5.98 -5.11
CA VAL A 74 8.11 -4.82 -4.94
C VAL A 74 7.29 -3.57 -4.57
N LEU A 75 6.14 -3.35 -5.21
CA LEU A 75 5.24 -2.24 -4.87
C LEU A 75 4.75 -2.36 -3.43
N GLU A 76 4.23 -3.51 -3.02
CA GLU A 76 3.76 -3.74 -1.65
C GLU A 76 4.88 -3.52 -0.63
N PHE A 77 6.09 -4.04 -0.90
CA PHE A 77 7.23 -3.86 -0.02
C PHE A 77 7.65 -2.39 0.10
N THR A 78 7.71 -1.68 -1.02
CA THR A 78 8.05 -0.25 -1.07
C THR A 78 7.02 0.58 -0.31
N LEU A 79 5.72 0.33 -0.55
CA LEU A 79 4.63 1.00 0.17
C LEU A 79 4.69 0.71 1.66
N THR A 80 5.01 -0.52 2.06
CA THR A 80 5.19 -0.90 3.46
C THR A 80 6.30 -0.09 4.13
N LEU A 81 7.48 -0.01 3.52
CA LEU A 81 8.60 0.76 4.06
C LEU A 81 8.26 2.25 4.18
N ALA A 82 7.57 2.80 3.18
CA ALA A 82 7.15 4.19 3.18
C ALA A 82 6.07 4.48 4.22
N LEU A 83 5.11 3.57 4.43
CA LEU A 83 4.10 3.66 5.49
C LEU A 83 4.76 3.61 6.88
N LEU A 84 5.68 2.67 7.12
CA LEU A 84 6.39 2.54 8.39
C LEU A 84 7.29 3.75 8.66
N GLY A 85 8.07 4.17 7.66
CA GLY A 85 8.97 5.31 7.77
C GLY A 85 8.27 6.67 7.86
N GLY A 86 7.00 6.75 7.46
CA GLY A 86 6.24 8.00 7.50
C GLY A 86 6.57 8.98 6.38
N PHE A 87 7.26 8.52 5.33
CA PHE A 87 7.62 9.34 4.19
C PHE A 87 6.42 9.56 3.26
N TYR A 88 6.24 10.79 2.76
CA TYR A 88 5.20 11.15 1.79
C TYR A 88 3.82 10.51 2.05
N GLN A 89 3.42 10.44 3.32
CA GLN A 89 2.30 9.63 3.82
C GLN A 89 1.02 9.75 2.98
N ARG A 90 0.69 10.96 2.51
CA ARG A 90 -0.51 11.17 1.70
C ARG A 90 -0.43 10.45 0.36
N ILE A 91 0.69 10.59 -0.36
CA ILE A 91 0.89 9.94 -1.67
C ILE A 91 0.94 8.44 -1.50
N VAL A 92 1.69 7.95 -0.50
CA VAL A 92 1.81 6.53 -0.19
C VAL A 92 0.46 5.91 0.17
N ALA A 93 -0.36 6.60 0.95
CA ALA A 93 -1.70 6.13 1.30
C ALA A 93 -2.62 6.05 0.05
N TRP A 94 -2.59 7.06 -0.83
CA TRP A 94 -3.34 6.99 -2.09
C TRP A 94 -2.85 5.89 -3.01
N ALA A 95 -1.54 5.68 -3.12
CA ALA A 95 -0.95 4.58 -3.90
C ALA A 95 -1.34 3.21 -3.33
N SER A 96 -1.31 3.05 -2.00
CA SER A 96 -1.78 1.84 -1.32
C SER A 96 -3.26 1.58 -1.58
N ALA A 97 -4.09 2.63 -1.54
CA ALA A 97 -5.51 2.54 -1.84
C ALA A 97 -5.77 2.10 -3.29
N ALA A 98 -5.03 2.68 -4.25
CA ALA A 98 -5.15 2.32 -5.65
C ALA A 98 -4.74 0.85 -5.88
N LEU A 99 -3.63 0.40 -5.30
CA LEU A 99 -3.16 -0.98 -5.40
C LEU A 99 -4.17 -1.96 -4.79
N LEU A 100 -4.65 -1.70 -3.58
CA LEU A 100 -5.64 -2.56 -2.91
C LEU A 100 -6.98 -2.57 -3.65
N THR A 101 -7.40 -1.43 -4.21
CA THR A 101 -8.62 -1.37 -5.03
C THR A 101 -8.47 -2.20 -6.30
N SER A 102 -7.31 -2.14 -6.97
CA SER A 102 -7.05 -2.97 -8.15
C SER A 102 -7.11 -4.46 -7.80
N PHE A 103 -6.54 -4.89 -6.68
CA PHE A 103 -6.65 -6.27 -6.19
C PHE A 103 -8.09 -6.67 -5.91
N ALA A 104 -8.85 -5.81 -5.20
CA ALA A 104 -10.25 -6.09 -4.90
C ALA A 104 -11.09 -6.26 -6.17
N LEU A 105 -10.89 -5.41 -7.18
CA LEU A 105 -11.60 -5.49 -8.45
C LEU A 105 -11.20 -6.74 -9.25
N THR A 106 -9.91 -7.02 -9.36
CA THR A 106 -9.41 -8.20 -10.09
C THR A 106 -9.91 -9.49 -9.44
N MET A 107 -9.85 -9.58 -8.10
CA MET A 107 -10.41 -10.70 -7.36
C MET A 107 -11.93 -10.81 -7.54
N SER A 108 -12.66 -9.70 -7.55
CA SER A 108 -14.11 -9.70 -7.76
C SER A 108 -14.49 -10.27 -9.12
N ILE A 109 -13.71 -9.94 -10.16
CA ILE A 109 -13.95 -10.42 -11.53
C ILE A 109 -13.58 -11.90 -11.65
N ALA A 110 -12.44 -12.32 -11.11
CA ALA A 110 -11.93 -13.68 -11.29
C ALA A 110 -12.54 -14.70 -10.32
N LEU A 111 -12.80 -14.32 -9.06
CA LEU A 111 -13.23 -15.20 -7.97
C LEU A 111 -14.66 -14.92 -7.48
N GLY A 112 -15.25 -13.82 -7.93
CA GLY A 112 -16.53 -13.32 -7.41
C GLY A 112 -16.35 -12.44 -6.17
N MET A 113 -17.39 -11.63 -5.87
CA MET A 113 -17.37 -10.59 -4.82
C MET A 113 -17.06 -11.10 -3.41
N LEU A 114 -17.41 -12.36 -3.10
CA LEU A 114 -17.20 -12.92 -1.76
C LEU A 114 -15.72 -13.06 -1.40
N ALA A 115 -14.84 -13.30 -2.37
CA ALA A 115 -13.42 -13.48 -2.12
C ALA A 115 -12.75 -12.20 -1.56
N PRO A 116 -12.79 -11.04 -2.24
CA PRO A 116 -12.17 -9.84 -1.70
C PRO A 116 -12.85 -9.31 -0.44
N MET A 117 -14.14 -9.62 -0.22
CA MET A 117 -14.84 -9.32 1.03
C MET A 117 -14.32 -10.19 2.18
N GLY A 118 -14.16 -11.49 1.96
CA GLY A 118 -13.63 -12.43 2.95
C GLY A 118 -12.18 -12.12 3.36
N TYR A 119 -11.36 -11.68 2.43
CA TYR A 119 -9.99 -11.21 2.70
C TYR A 119 -9.91 -9.78 3.25
N GLY A 120 -11.03 -9.04 3.31
CA GLY A 120 -11.06 -7.67 3.80
C GLY A 120 -10.34 -6.65 2.89
N VAL A 121 -10.12 -6.97 1.60
CA VAL A 121 -9.33 -6.12 0.69
C VAL A 121 -10.01 -4.77 0.47
N PHE A 122 -11.34 -4.72 0.33
CA PHE A 122 -12.09 -3.46 0.25
C PHE A 122 -11.96 -2.63 1.52
N THR A 123 -11.98 -3.26 2.69
CA THR A 123 -11.79 -2.58 3.98
C THR A 123 -10.39 -1.98 4.08
N ALA A 124 -9.37 -2.72 3.66
CA ALA A 124 -8.00 -2.23 3.61
C ALA A 124 -7.84 -1.06 2.62
N ALA A 125 -8.48 -1.14 1.44
CA ALA A 125 -8.51 -0.04 0.47
C ALA A 125 -9.17 1.22 1.06
N ALA A 126 -10.32 1.07 1.72
CA ALA A 126 -11.01 2.18 2.39
C ALA A 126 -10.16 2.78 3.53
N ALA A 127 -9.47 1.95 4.31
CA ALA A 127 -8.54 2.40 5.35
C ALA A 127 -7.38 3.23 4.78
N ALA A 128 -6.82 2.79 3.65
CA ALA A 128 -5.77 3.52 2.93
C ALA A 128 -6.29 4.85 2.36
N LEU A 129 -7.51 4.87 1.78
CA LEU A 129 -8.18 6.09 1.32
C LEU A 129 -8.38 7.08 2.48
N LEU A 130 -8.89 6.61 3.62
CA LEU A 130 -9.10 7.44 4.80
C LEU A 130 -7.77 8.02 5.28
N LEU A 131 -6.72 7.21 5.37
CA LEU A 131 -5.39 7.68 5.76
C LEU A 131 -4.90 8.81 4.84
N GLY A 132 -5.06 8.65 3.52
CA GLY A 132 -4.70 9.68 2.54
C GLY A 132 -5.52 10.98 2.69
N ALA A 133 -6.83 10.84 2.94
CA ALA A 133 -7.74 11.97 3.11
C ALA A 133 -7.44 12.80 4.37
N VAL A 134 -7.12 12.14 5.50
CA VAL A 134 -6.84 12.82 6.79
C VAL A 134 -5.39 13.27 6.94
N THR A 135 -4.51 12.91 5.99
CA THR A 135 -3.10 13.33 6.01
C THR A 135 -2.93 14.64 5.25
N ARG A 136 -2.40 15.67 5.91
CA ARG A 136 -2.14 16.97 5.28
C ARG A 136 -1.09 16.84 4.18
N PRO A 137 -1.18 17.64 3.09
CA PRO A 137 -0.11 17.70 2.08
C PRO A 137 1.21 18.11 2.73
N HIS A 138 2.31 17.53 2.26
CA HIS A 138 3.63 18.00 2.63
C HIS A 138 3.85 19.37 1.96
N VAL A 139 3.78 20.44 2.75
CA VAL A 139 4.11 21.79 2.28
C VAL A 139 5.63 21.90 2.31
N VAL A 140 6.28 21.94 1.16
CA VAL A 140 7.69 22.32 1.07
C VAL A 140 7.74 23.82 1.43
N PRO A 141 8.49 24.23 2.47
CA PRO A 141 8.64 25.65 2.77
C PRO A 141 9.19 26.36 1.53
N ALA A 142 8.57 27.45 1.12
CA ALA A 142 9.11 28.28 0.06
C ALA A 142 10.52 28.73 0.46
N PRO A 143 11.51 28.73 -0.47
CA PRO A 143 12.82 29.27 -0.17
C PRO A 143 12.65 30.67 0.38
N ALA A 144 13.29 30.96 1.52
CA ALA A 144 13.22 32.28 2.14
C ALA A 144 13.57 33.31 1.07
N ALA A 145 12.65 34.24 0.81
CA ALA A 145 12.89 35.35 -0.11
C ALA A 145 14.14 36.03 0.38
N ALA A 146 15.17 36.11 -0.49
CA ALA A 146 16.38 36.87 -0.20
C ALA A 146 15.94 38.27 0.21
N GLY A 147 16.22 38.64 1.46
CA GLY A 147 15.90 39.97 1.97
C GLY A 147 16.50 41.03 1.06
N PRO A 148 15.88 42.23 1.00
CA PRO A 148 16.39 43.30 0.17
C PRO A 148 17.84 43.57 0.57
N ALA A 149 18.75 43.51 -0.42
CA ALA A 149 20.12 43.90 -0.24
C ALA A 149 20.14 45.32 0.33
N ALA A 150 20.70 45.45 1.55
CA ALA A 150 20.90 46.74 2.16
C ALA A 150 21.76 47.62 1.23
N ASP A 151 21.11 48.53 0.52
CA ASP A 151 21.76 49.60 -0.18
C ASP A 151 22.29 50.58 0.88
N SER A 152 23.49 50.28 1.40
CA SER A 152 24.26 51.14 2.30
C SER A 152 25.60 51.47 1.72
N ALA A 153 25.59 52.24 0.62
CA ALA A 153 26.79 52.92 0.20
C ALA A 153 26.41 54.17 -0.63
N ARG A 154 26.13 55.27 0.06
CA ARG A 154 26.42 56.63 -0.45
C ARG A 154 26.13 57.68 0.61
N ALA A 155 27.13 58.09 1.35
CA ALA A 155 27.37 59.46 1.75
C ALA A 155 28.86 59.60 2.06
#